data_725a6be2d7722ef2de99d7a42069db2c
#
_entry.id   725a6be2d7722ef2de99d7a42069db2c
#
_cell.length_a   1.000
_cell.length_b   1.000
_cell.length_c   1.000
_cell.angle_alpha   90.00
_cell.angle_beta   90.00
_cell.angle_gamma   90.00
#
_symmetry.space_group_name_H-M   'P 1'
#
loop_
_entity.id
_entity.type
_entity.pdbx_description
1 polymer ?
#
loop_
_entity_poly.entity_id
_entity_poly.type
_entity_poly.pdbx_seq_one_letter_code
_entity_poly.pdbx_strand_id
1 'polypeptide(L)'
;MGIFSKLFGKAADTICAPVAGEAVEIQQVSDPTFGQEILGKGIAIKPSEGRVVAPCDGTVDMMFDTGHAVSLVADFGAEILIHVGLDTVNLKGKHYHVYAKNGDKVKKGDLLMEFDPEAIRAEGYDIITPVIVCNSGDYTVFQPHVGKTVKTGDEVITLSK
;
A
#
# COMPACT_ATOMS: atom_id res chain seq x y z
N MET A 1 17.92 -0.86 -12.04
CA MET A 1 18.83 -1.44 -11.06
C MET A 1 20.00 -2.11 -11.68
N GLY A 2 19.90 -3.04 -12.37
CA GLY A 2 20.85 -3.63 -13.23
C GLY A 2 22.23 -3.92 -12.61
N ILE A 3 23.21 -3.13 -12.96
CA ILE A 3 24.61 -3.45 -12.72
C ILE A 3 24.94 -3.65 -11.23
N PHE A 4 24.50 -2.75 -10.37
CA PHE A 4 24.81 -2.85 -8.94
C PHE A 4 24.19 -4.06 -8.28
N SER A 5 22.94 -4.37 -8.63
CA SER A 5 22.26 -5.56 -8.10
C SER A 5 22.98 -6.83 -8.52
N LYS A 6 23.44 -6.90 -9.77
CA LYS A 6 24.17 -8.05 -10.26
C LYS A 6 25.53 -8.20 -9.59
N LEU A 7 26.26 -7.09 -9.39
CA LEU A 7 27.56 -7.10 -8.74
C LEU A 7 27.49 -7.60 -7.30
N PHE A 8 26.44 -7.26 -6.59
CA PHE A 8 26.27 -7.64 -5.18
C PHE A 8 25.40 -8.88 -5.00
N GLY A 9 25.01 -9.54 -6.08
CA GLY A 9 24.36 -10.83 -6.05
C GLY A 9 22.88 -10.83 -5.72
N LYS A 10 22.29 -9.67 -5.44
CA LYS A 10 20.85 -9.59 -5.12
C LYS A 10 20.21 -8.44 -5.84
N ALA A 11 19.13 -8.74 -6.55
CA ALA A 11 18.27 -7.70 -7.09
C ALA A 11 17.41 -7.12 -5.95
N ALA A 12 17.18 -5.83 -6.01
CA ALA A 12 16.24 -5.19 -5.11
C ALA A 12 14.81 -5.46 -5.60
N ASP A 13 13.89 -5.62 -4.65
CA ASP A 13 12.48 -5.78 -4.93
C ASP A 13 11.78 -4.43 -4.77
N THR A 14 10.76 -4.18 -5.56
CA THR A 14 10.09 -2.91 -5.60
C THR A 14 8.61 -3.05 -5.34
N ILE A 15 8.07 -2.14 -4.52
CA ILE A 15 6.64 -1.97 -4.31
C ILE A 15 6.26 -0.65 -4.98
N CYS A 16 5.25 -0.70 -5.82
CA CYS A 16 4.77 0.46 -6.57
C CYS A 16 3.56 1.08 -5.89
N ALA A 17 3.26 2.33 -6.24
CA ALA A 17 2.12 3.03 -5.67
C ALA A 17 0.83 2.31 -6.02
N PRO A 18 0.03 1.89 -5.02
CA PRO A 18 -1.26 1.27 -5.28
C PRO A 18 -2.36 2.30 -5.59
N VAL A 19 -2.13 3.56 -5.29
CA VAL A 19 -3.06 4.64 -5.53
C VAL A 19 -2.29 5.89 -5.92
N ALA A 20 -2.87 6.71 -6.78
CA ALA A 20 -2.28 7.99 -7.18
C ALA A 20 -2.46 9.02 -6.07
N GLY A 21 -1.47 9.88 -5.89
CA GLY A 21 -1.53 10.95 -4.92
C GLY A 21 -0.15 11.42 -4.50
N GLU A 22 -0.07 12.01 -3.33
CA GLU A 22 1.19 12.48 -2.75
C GLU A 22 1.77 11.40 -1.82
N ALA A 23 2.94 10.90 -2.16
CA ALA A 23 3.65 9.93 -1.31
C ALA A 23 4.37 10.68 -0.19
N VAL A 24 4.12 10.27 1.04
CA VAL A 24 4.65 10.92 2.24
C VAL A 24 5.22 9.88 3.21
N GLU A 25 6.05 10.34 4.12
CA GLU A 25 6.60 9.47 5.17
C GLU A 25 5.48 8.94 6.05
N ILE A 26 5.64 7.69 6.51
CA ILE A 26 4.63 7.03 7.34
C ILE A 26 4.38 7.79 8.64
N GLN A 27 5.37 8.52 9.14
CA GLN A 27 5.25 9.31 10.36
C GLN A 27 4.20 10.42 10.25
N GLN A 28 3.78 10.79 9.04
CA GLN A 28 2.70 11.77 8.85
C GLN A 28 1.31 11.19 9.16
N VAL A 29 1.19 9.88 9.32
CA VAL A 29 -0.07 9.24 9.69
C VAL A 29 -0.29 9.44 11.19
N SER A 30 -1.42 10.05 11.53
CA SER A 30 -1.73 10.38 12.93
C SER A 30 -2.06 9.14 13.77
N ASP A 31 -2.54 8.06 13.15
CA ASP A 31 -2.83 6.80 13.85
C ASP A 31 -1.52 6.13 14.25
N PRO A 32 -1.26 5.93 15.55
CA PRO A 32 0.00 5.34 16.01
C PRO A 32 0.27 3.94 15.49
N THR A 33 -0.78 3.19 15.20
CA THR A 33 -0.64 1.83 14.65
C THR A 33 0.19 1.84 13.37
N PHE A 34 0.03 2.87 12.56
CA PHE A 34 0.78 3.05 11.32
C PHE A 34 1.96 3.99 11.48
N GLY A 35 1.72 5.17 12.05
CA GLY A 35 2.72 6.24 12.14
C GLY A 35 3.92 5.90 13.00
N GLN A 36 3.74 5.03 14.00
CA GLN A 36 4.82 4.57 14.87
C GLN A 36 5.38 3.21 14.45
N GLU A 37 5.04 2.75 13.26
CA GLU A 37 5.55 1.51 12.66
C GLU A 37 5.27 0.27 13.50
N ILE A 38 4.14 0.25 14.23
CA ILE A 38 3.77 -0.90 15.07
C ILE A 38 3.52 -2.14 14.19
N LEU A 39 2.89 -1.97 13.03
CA LEU A 39 2.62 -3.07 12.10
C LEU A 39 3.78 -3.36 11.15
N GLY A 40 4.74 -2.46 11.05
CA GLY A 40 5.87 -2.58 10.15
C GLY A 40 6.22 -1.23 9.53
N LYS A 41 7.32 -1.21 8.79
CA LYS A 41 7.75 -0.02 8.04
C LYS A 41 6.89 0.16 6.79
N GLY A 42 6.69 1.39 6.41
CA GLY A 42 5.91 1.70 5.22
C GLY A 42 6.03 3.14 4.80
N ILE A 43 5.12 3.52 3.92
CA ILE A 43 4.89 4.89 3.49
C ILE A 43 3.39 5.17 3.59
N ALA A 44 2.99 6.39 3.32
CA ALA A 44 1.58 6.71 3.16
C ALA A 44 1.37 7.50 1.88
N ILE A 45 0.16 7.45 1.35
CA ILE A 45 -0.21 8.24 0.18
C ILE A 45 -1.45 9.05 0.54
N LYS A 46 -1.44 10.34 0.20
CA LYS A 46 -2.62 11.22 0.25
C LYS A 46 -3.30 11.10 -1.10
N PRO A 47 -4.39 10.32 -1.21
CA PRO A 47 -4.93 9.99 -2.53
C PRO A 47 -5.49 11.20 -3.27
N SER A 48 -5.24 11.24 -4.58
CA SER A 48 -5.88 12.18 -5.50
C SER A 48 -6.98 11.51 -6.32
N GLU A 49 -7.05 10.18 -6.28
CA GLU A 49 -8.03 9.37 -7.00
C GLU A 49 -8.49 8.23 -6.10
N GLY A 50 -9.66 7.67 -6.39
CA GLY A 50 -10.26 6.61 -5.61
C GLY A 50 -10.10 5.22 -6.21
N ARG A 51 -8.94 4.89 -6.73
CA ARG A 51 -8.69 3.62 -7.39
C ARG A 51 -7.44 2.97 -6.84
N VAL A 52 -7.59 1.77 -6.28
CA VAL A 52 -6.48 1.01 -5.68
C VAL A 52 -6.15 -0.19 -6.56
N VAL A 53 -4.88 -0.28 -6.94
CA VAL A 53 -4.38 -1.38 -7.78
C VAL A 53 -3.29 -2.17 -7.05
N ALA A 54 -3.01 -3.37 -7.56
CA ALA A 54 -1.94 -4.19 -6.98
C ALA A 54 -0.58 -3.48 -7.13
N PRO A 55 0.18 -3.36 -6.04
CA PRO A 55 1.47 -2.66 -6.05
C PRO A 55 2.61 -3.51 -6.60
N CYS A 56 2.36 -4.78 -6.81
CA CYS A 56 3.32 -5.76 -7.33
C CYS A 56 2.57 -7.02 -7.71
N ASP A 57 3.26 -7.93 -8.39
CA ASP A 57 2.72 -9.28 -8.61
C ASP A 57 2.64 -10.01 -7.28
N GLY A 58 1.55 -10.71 -7.05
CA GLY A 58 1.36 -11.43 -5.79
C GLY A 58 0.00 -12.10 -5.68
N THR A 59 -0.37 -12.39 -4.46
CA THR A 59 -1.64 -13.04 -4.13
C THR A 59 -2.36 -12.23 -3.05
N VAL A 60 -3.66 -12.04 -3.22
CA VAL A 60 -4.48 -11.39 -2.19
C VAL A 60 -4.60 -12.34 -1.01
N ASP A 61 -4.06 -11.92 0.13
CA ASP A 61 -4.16 -12.69 1.37
C ASP A 61 -5.52 -12.45 2.02
N MET A 62 -5.87 -11.18 2.20
CA MET A 62 -7.19 -10.82 2.75
C MET A 62 -7.69 -9.53 2.14
N MET A 63 -8.87 -9.61 1.53
CA MET A 63 -9.66 -8.44 1.18
C MET A 63 -10.74 -8.29 2.25
N PHE A 64 -10.71 -7.20 2.99
CA PHE A 64 -11.71 -6.95 4.04
C PHE A 64 -13.09 -6.73 3.39
N ASP A 65 -14.12 -7.33 3.98
CA ASP A 65 -15.49 -7.20 3.45
C ASP A 65 -15.92 -5.74 3.33
N THR A 66 -15.44 -4.90 4.24
CA THR A 66 -15.71 -3.46 4.23
C THR A 66 -14.94 -2.72 3.15
N GLY A 67 -13.98 -3.36 2.49
CA GLY A 67 -13.20 -2.76 1.40
C GLY A 67 -12.17 -1.71 1.81
N HIS A 68 -12.11 -1.35 3.10
CA HIS A 68 -11.19 -0.30 3.55
C HIS A 68 -9.73 -0.75 3.63
N ALA A 69 -9.48 -2.04 3.63
CA ALA A 69 -8.13 -2.59 3.72
C ALA A 69 -7.98 -3.86 2.89
N VAL A 70 -6.79 -4.07 2.38
CA VAL A 70 -6.42 -5.30 1.66
C VAL A 70 -4.98 -5.65 2.00
N SER A 71 -4.72 -6.94 2.23
CA SER A 71 -3.35 -7.43 2.37
C SER A 71 -3.00 -8.36 1.22
N LEU A 72 -1.74 -8.28 0.79
CA LEU A 72 -1.20 -9.10 -0.29
C LEU A 72 0.12 -9.73 0.16
N VAL A 73 0.40 -10.90 -0.42
CA VAL A 73 1.74 -11.48 -0.32
C VAL A 73 2.36 -11.35 -1.71
N ALA A 74 3.41 -10.54 -1.80
CA ALA A 74 4.15 -10.36 -3.05
C ALA A 74 4.82 -11.68 -3.44
N ASP A 75 5.00 -11.90 -4.74
CA ASP A 75 5.71 -13.09 -5.22
C ASP A 75 7.13 -13.18 -4.65
N PHE A 76 7.74 -12.04 -4.33
CA PHE A 76 9.07 -12.00 -3.71
C PHE A 76 9.03 -12.10 -2.18
N GLY A 77 7.86 -12.27 -1.57
CA GLY A 77 7.71 -12.59 -0.15
C GLY A 77 7.30 -11.46 0.78
N ALA A 78 7.21 -10.21 0.32
CA ALA A 78 6.76 -9.12 1.18
C ALA A 78 5.28 -9.24 1.50
N GLU A 79 4.93 -9.01 2.77
CA GLU A 79 3.54 -8.99 3.23
C GLU A 79 3.11 -7.53 3.29
N ILE A 80 2.22 -7.15 2.38
CA ILE A 80 1.86 -5.75 2.16
C ILE A 80 0.43 -5.51 2.63
N LEU A 81 0.24 -4.49 3.46
CA LEU A 81 -1.08 -4.01 3.88
C LEU A 81 -1.32 -2.63 3.28
N ILE A 82 -2.44 -2.48 2.61
CA ILE A 82 -2.93 -1.19 2.10
C ILE A 82 -4.19 -0.86 2.87
N HIS A 83 -4.18 0.25 3.61
CA HIS A 83 -5.30 0.64 4.47
C HIS A 83 -5.83 1.99 4.02
N VAL A 84 -7.02 2.00 3.43
CA VAL A 84 -7.58 3.20 2.81
C VAL A 84 -8.36 4.02 3.83
N GLY A 85 -7.68 5.05 4.33
CA GLY A 85 -8.22 5.95 5.34
C GLY A 85 -7.95 5.49 6.76
N LEU A 86 -8.27 6.35 7.71
CA LEU A 86 -8.10 6.08 9.14
C LEU A 86 -9.48 5.89 9.78
N ASP A 87 -9.62 4.83 10.58
CA ASP A 87 -10.87 4.45 11.25
C ASP A 87 -12.03 4.16 10.29
N THR A 88 -11.73 3.98 9.03
CA THR A 88 -12.71 3.79 7.96
C THR A 88 -13.42 2.45 8.00
N VAL A 89 -12.98 1.52 8.83
CA VAL A 89 -13.75 0.31 9.17
C VAL A 89 -15.14 0.68 9.70
N ASN A 90 -15.27 1.82 10.35
CA ASN A 90 -16.54 2.31 10.91
C ASN A 90 -17.57 2.69 9.84
N LEU A 91 -17.14 2.86 8.60
CA LEU A 91 -18.05 3.11 7.47
C LEU A 91 -18.78 1.85 7.02
N LYS A 92 -18.33 0.68 7.46
CA LYS A 92 -18.97 -0.63 7.19
C LYS A 92 -19.17 -0.89 5.70
N GLY A 93 -18.18 -0.50 4.89
CA GLY A 93 -18.19 -0.70 3.45
C GLY A 93 -18.81 0.43 2.64
N LYS A 94 -19.39 1.41 3.29
CA LYS A 94 -19.96 2.57 2.60
C LYS A 94 -18.85 3.36 1.91
N HIS A 95 -19.06 3.69 0.64
CA HIS A 95 -18.10 4.41 -0.21
C HIS A 95 -16.93 3.57 -0.73
N TYR A 96 -16.97 2.24 -0.51
CA TYR A 96 -15.98 1.30 -1.03
C TYR A 96 -16.64 0.28 -1.96
N HIS A 97 -15.94 -0.08 -3.04
CA HIS A 97 -16.37 -1.14 -3.95
C HIS A 97 -15.22 -2.11 -4.18
N VAL A 98 -15.42 -3.37 -3.83
CA VAL A 98 -14.38 -4.41 -3.86
C VAL A 98 -14.47 -5.21 -5.15
N TYR A 99 -13.33 -5.43 -5.81
CA TYR A 99 -13.23 -6.25 -7.02
C TYR A 99 -12.43 -7.53 -6.79
N ALA A 100 -11.38 -7.47 -5.99
CA ALA A 100 -10.53 -8.63 -5.72
C ALA A 100 -11.03 -9.39 -4.49
N LYS A 101 -10.70 -10.68 -4.42
CA LYS A 101 -11.09 -11.56 -3.29
C LYS A 101 -9.89 -12.33 -2.79
N ASN A 102 -10.04 -12.87 -1.59
CA ASN A 102 -9.03 -13.72 -0.95
C ASN A 102 -8.59 -14.83 -1.88
N GLY A 103 -7.29 -15.01 -2.03
CA GLY A 103 -6.71 -16.03 -2.86
C GLY A 103 -6.50 -15.64 -4.32
N ASP A 104 -7.00 -14.51 -4.76
CA ASP A 104 -6.78 -14.05 -6.14
C ASP A 104 -5.31 -13.83 -6.42
N LYS A 105 -4.84 -14.36 -7.53
CA LYS A 105 -3.54 -14.02 -8.09
C LYS A 105 -3.66 -12.72 -8.85
N VAL A 106 -2.77 -11.77 -8.56
CA VAL A 106 -2.81 -10.45 -9.17
C VAL A 106 -1.46 -10.08 -9.76
N LYS A 107 -1.51 -9.26 -10.78
CA LYS A 107 -0.34 -8.64 -11.37
C LYS A 107 -0.31 -7.16 -11.03
N LYS A 108 0.88 -6.59 -10.96
CA LYS A 108 1.03 -5.14 -10.74
C LYS A 108 0.07 -4.37 -11.65
N GLY A 109 -0.74 -3.51 -11.06
CA GLY A 109 -1.70 -2.69 -11.80
C GLY A 109 -3.11 -3.26 -11.86
N ASP A 110 -3.32 -4.51 -11.45
CA ASP A 110 -4.68 -5.06 -11.40
C ASP A 110 -5.53 -4.32 -10.38
N LEU A 111 -6.79 -4.03 -10.77
CA LEU A 111 -7.71 -3.30 -9.90
C LEU A 111 -8.12 -4.17 -8.71
N LEU A 112 -7.93 -3.64 -7.51
CA LEU A 112 -8.31 -4.32 -6.27
C LEU A 112 -9.63 -3.80 -5.72
N MET A 113 -9.78 -2.48 -5.66
CA MET A 113 -10.97 -1.84 -5.11
C MET A 113 -11.03 -0.38 -5.56
N GLU A 114 -12.21 0.21 -5.39
CA GLU A 114 -12.42 1.64 -5.61
C GLU A 114 -13.06 2.24 -4.36
N PHE A 115 -12.88 3.53 -4.17
CA PHE A 115 -13.48 4.27 -3.07
C PHE A 115 -13.79 5.69 -3.50
N ASP A 116 -14.67 6.34 -2.77
CA ASP A 116 -15.06 7.74 -3.03
C ASP A 116 -14.37 8.65 -2.00
N PRO A 117 -13.22 9.28 -2.37
CA PRO A 117 -12.46 10.08 -1.42
C PRO A 117 -13.25 11.24 -0.84
N GLU A 118 -14.04 11.91 -1.66
CA GLU A 118 -14.79 13.09 -1.20
C GLU A 118 -15.92 12.70 -0.26
N ALA A 119 -16.62 11.61 -0.54
CA ALA A 119 -17.68 11.11 0.34
C ALA A 119 -17.14 10.66 1.69
N ILE A 120 -15.97 10.01 1.69
CA ILE A 120 -15.33 9.58 2.93
C ILE A 120 -14.91 10.80 3.76
N ARG A 121 -14.29 11.80 3.14
CA ARG A 121 -13.95 13.05 3.82
C ARG A 121 -15.19 13.76 4.37
N ALA A 122 -16.28 13.76 3.62
CA ALA A 122 -17.51 14.41 4.04
C ALA A 122 -18.10 13.79 5.30
N GLU A 123 -17.79 12.52 5.57
CA GLU A 123 -18.20 11.85 6.81
C GLU A 123 -17.20 12.04 7.95
N GLY A 124 -16.16 12.85 7.75
CA GLY A 124 -15.22 13.23 8.79
C GLY A 124 -13.98 12.36 8.91
N TYR A 125 -13.72 11.49 7.94
CA TYR A 125 -12.56 10.60 7.98
C TYR A 125 -11.39 11.14 7.15
N ASP A 126 -10.18 10.86 7.63
CA ASP A 126 -8.95 11.12 6.88
C ASP A 126 -8.77 9.99 5.86
N ILE A 127 -8.51 10.34 4.61
CA ILE A 127 -8.33 9.35 3.55
C ILE A 127 -6.86 8.95 3.35
N ILE A 128 -5.94 9.49 4.13
CA ILE A 128 -4.53 9.08 4.01
C ILE A 128 -4.44 7.55 4.05
N THR A 129 -3.64 7.00 3.14
CA THR A 129 -3.61 5.56 2.87
C THR A 129 -2.23 5.00 3.19
N PRO A 130 -2.05 4.39 4.36
CA PRO A 130 -0.82 3.66 4.68
C PRO A 130 -0.60 2.48 3.74
N VAL A 131 0.66 2.28 3.35
CA VAL A 131 1.14 1.11 2.60
C VAL A 131 2.29 0.53 3.43
N ILE A 132 2.03 -0.58 4.08
CA ILE A 132 2.90 -1.15 5.11
C ILE A 132 3.47 -2.48 4.65
N VAL A 133 4.76 -2.70 4.92
CA VAL A 133 5.40 -4.01 4.77
C VAL A 133 5.43 -4.65 6.16
N CYS A 134 4.48 -5.56 6.41
CA CYS A 134 4.30 -6.13 7.75
C CYS A 134 5.48 -6.99 8.18
N ASN A 135 6.18 -7.62 7.23
CA ASN A 135 7.40 -8.36 7.51
C ASN A 135 8.67 -7.56 7.16
N SER A 136 8.65 -6.26 7.36
CA SER A 136 9.79 -5.39 7.04
C SER A 136 11.06 -5.79 7.77
N GLY A 137 10.95 -6.45 8.92
CA GLY A 137 12.11 -6.97 9.65
C GLY A 137 12.90 -8.04 8.90
N ASP A 138 12.31 -8.67 7.88
CA ASP A 138 13.00 -9.67 7.06
C ASP A 138 13.96 -9.01 6.03
N TYR A 139 13.92 -7.69 5.91
CA TYR A 139 14.70 -6.95 4.92
C TYR A 139 15.74 -6.08 5.62
N THR A 140 16.98 -6.12 5.12
CA THR A 140 18.06 -5.28 5.65
C THR A 140 18.02 -3.87 5.05
N VAL A 141 17.44 -3.73 3.87
CA VAL A 141 17.25 -2.43 3.21
C VAL A 141 15.76 -2.17 3.02
N PHE A 142 15.33 -1.04 3.54
CA PHE A 142 13.99 -0.51 3.31
C PHE A 142 14.16 0.96 2.91
N GLN A 143 13.92 1.25 1.63
CA GLN A 143 14.11 2.60 1.12
C GLN A 143 12.78 3.15 0.62
N PRO A 144 12.18 4.12 1.33
CA PRO A 144 10.99 4.80 0.86
C PRO A 144 11.34 5.85 -0.19
N HIS A 145 10.46 6.01 -1.17
CA HIS A 145 10.55 7.06 -2.19
C HIS A 145 9.36 7.97 -2.01
N VAL A 146 9.51 9.01 -1.20
CA VAL A 146 8.43 9.90 -0.79
C VAL A 146 8.80 11.37 -1.06
N GLY A 147 7.87 12.27 -0.74
CA GLY A 147 8.06 13.69 -0.96
C GLY A 147 7.74 14.11 -2.39
N LYS A 148 6.91 13.36 -3.08
CA LYS A 148 6.57 13.60 -4.49
C LYS A 148 5.17 13.12 -4.82
N THR A 149 4.61 13.64 -5.89
CA THR A 149 3.36 13.14 -6.48
C THR A 149 3.65 11.85 -7.25
N VAL A 150 2.83 10.84 -7.05
CA VAL A 150 2.97 9.55 -7.72
C VAL A 150 1.69 9.17 -8.45
N LYS A 151 1.86 8.37 -9.50
CA LYS A 151 0.78 7.66 -10.20
C LYS A 151 0.85 6.21 -9.79
N THR A 152 -0.26 5.47 -9.98
CA THR A 152 -0.21 4.00 -9.80
C THR A 152 0.92 3.43 -10.66
N GLY A 153 1.71 2.54 -10.06
CA GLY A 153 2.84 1.92 -10.74
C GLY A 153 4.17 2.62 -10.54
N ASP A 154 4.20 3.85 -10.01
CA ASP A 154 5.47 4.51 -9.67
C ASP A 154 6.09 3.82 -8.44
N GLU A 155 7.41 3.70 -8.43
CA GLU A 155 8.12 3.06 -7.30
C GLU A 155 7.98 3.90 -6.03
N VAL A 156 7.57 3.29 -4.93
CA VAL A 156 7.45 3.97 -3.63
C VAL A 156 8.26 3.31 -2.52
N ILE A 157 8.59 2.03 -2.66
CA ILE A 157 9.44 1.32 -1.69
C ILE A 157 10.40 0.40 -2.43
N THR A 158 11.66 0.43 -2.04
CA THR A 158 12.67 -0.52 -2.51
C THR A 158 13.13 -1.37 -1.33
N LEU A 159 13.13 -2.68 -1.50
CA LEU A 159 13.49 -3.64 -0.46
C LEU A 159 14.66 -4.51 -0.91
N SER A 160 15.52 -4.88 0.03
CA SER A 160 16.60 -5.85 -0.20
C SER A 160 16.87 -6.63 1.08
N LYS A 161 17.14 -7.92 0.92
CA LYS A 161 17.53 -8.78 2.04
C LYS A 161 19.00 -8.71 2.33
#